data_71c6550c8df164d1d2c22dfe9d547f75
#
_entry.id   71c6550c8df164d1d2c22dfe9d547f75
#
_cell.length_a   1.000
_cell.length_b   1.000
_cell.length_c   1.000
_cell.angle_alpha   90.00
_cell.angle_beta   90.00
_cell.angle_gamma   90.00
#
_symmetry.space_group_name_H-M   'P 1'
#
loop_
_entity.id
_entity.type
_entity.pdbx_description
1 polymer ?
#
loop_
_entity_poly.entity_id
_entity_poly.type
_entity_poly.pdbx_seq_one_letter_code
_entity_poly.pdbx_strand_id
1 'polypeptide(L)'
;MNFLKYDYYGNYNNGVDKSSFSINEIHKTQKEKERRRLQIYDKILTRCLEKIKVSSSKEDTFCFFEMPEYIAGMPLYNMTECLLYILNILKDKGFSARYVDPFLVYISWNFPKNNFKMLEAPRESVSQTMSSLRYKPIENYKSDNNFLFRKL
;
A
#
# COMPACT_ATOMS: atom_id res chain seq x y z
N MET A 1 -57.64 -34.39 11.78
CA MET A 1 -56.73 -33.24 11.71
C MET A 1 -55.34 -33.77 11.31
N ASN A 2 -54.98 -33.63 10.03
CA ASN A 2 -53.67 -34.06 9.56
C ASN A 2 -52.71 -32.89 9.73
N PHE A 3 -51.79 -33.02 10.66
CA PHE A 3 -50.66 -32.11 10.77
C PHE A 3 -49.72 -32.39 9.59
N LEU A 4 -49.63 -31.41 8.69
CA LEU A 4 -48.63 -31.40 7.63
C LEU A 4 -47.26 -31.39 8.30
N LYS A 5 -46.54 -32.51 8.17
CA LYS A 5 -45.16 -32.66 8.50
C LYS A 5 -44.39 -31.78 7.51
N TYR A 6 -43.97 -30.59 7.89
CA TYR A 6 -43.03 -29.80 7.10
C TYR A 6 -41.71 -30.55 7.10
N ASP A 7 -41.40 -31.21 5.99
CA ASP A 7 -40.05 -31.71 5.74
C ASP A 7 -39.13 -30.51 5.55
N TYR A 8 -38.40 -30.18 6.60
CA TYR A 8 -37.47 -29.06 6.65
C TYR A 8 -36.24 -29.25 5.74
N TYR A 9 -36.17 -30.36 5.02
CA TYR A 9 -35.21 -30.62 3.96
C TYR A 9 -35.88 -30.39 2.63
N GLY A 10 -36.16 -29.12 2.31
CA GLY A 10 -36.48 -28.71 0.94
C GLY A 10 -35.40 -29.24 0.02
N ASN A 11 -35.86 -30.09 -0.89
CA ASN A 11 -35.02 -30.75 -1.89
C ASN A 11 -34.48 -29.68 -2.86
N TYR A 12 -33.45 -28.95 -2.45
CA TYR A 12 -32.64 -28.11 -3.34
C TYR A 12 -31.73 -29.02 -4.14
N ASN A 13 -32.32 -29.83 -4.97
CA ASN A 13 -31.64 -30.52 -6.07
C ASN A 13 -31.33 -29.49 -7.18
N ASN A 14 -30.71 -28.39 -6.85
CA ASN A 14 -29.92 -27.63 -7.78
C ASN A 14 -28.62 -28.41 -7.92
N GLY A 15 -28.44 -29.08 -9.05
CA GLY A 15 -27.37 -29.95 -9.46
C GLY A 15 -25.92 -29.54 -9.17
N VAL A 16 -25.68 -29.19 -7.94
CA VAL A 16 -24.33 -29.13 -7.38
C VAL A 16 -23.98 -30.56 -7.04
N ASP A 17 -23.29 -31.19 -7.95
CA ASP A 17 -22.74 -32.51 -7.76
C ASP A 17 -21.83 -32.50 -6.52
N LYS A 18 -22.41 -32.97 -5.38
CA LYS A 18 -21.70 -32.96 -4.08
C LYS A 18 -20.45 -33.84 -4.09
N SER A 19 -20.31 -34.67 -5.13
CA SER A 19 -19.18 -35.59 -5.33
C SER A 19 -17.94 -34.91 -5.92
N SER A 20 -18.09 -33.74 -6.55
CA SER A 20 -17.00 -33.03 -7.25
C SER A 20 -16.34 -31.91 -6.43
N PHE A 21 -16.95 -31.51 -5.31
CA PHE A 21 -16.38 -30.44 -4.46
C PHE A 21 -15.20 -30.98 -3.64
N SER A 22 -14.01 -30.80 -4.15
CA SER A 22 -12.77 -31.23 -3.52
C SER A 22 -11.90 -30.03 -3.13
N ILE A 23 -11.05 -30.22 -2.13
CA ILE A 23 -10.05 -29.21 -1.73
C ILE A 23 -9.12 -28.85 -2.90
N ASN A 24 -8.89 -29.79 -3.81
CA ASN A 24 -8.07 -29.57 -5.00
C ASN A 24 -8.70 -28.57 -5.97
N GLU A 25 -10.03 -28.53 -6.08
CA GLU A 25 -10.73 -27.53 -6.90
C GLU A 25 -10.66 -26.15 -6.29
N ILE A 26 -10.74 -26.07 -4.95
CA ILE A 26 -10.56 -24.81 -4.25
C ILE A 26 -9.16 -24.27 -4.51
N HIS A 27 -8.14 -25.09 -4.36
CA HIS A 27 -6.75 -24.69 -4.63
C HIS A 27 -6.52 -24.31 -6.10
N LYS A 28 -7.15 -25.02 -7.04
CA LYS A 28 -7.07 -24.70 -8.47
C LYS A 28 -7.68 -23.32 -8.75
N THR A 29 -8.87 -23.06 -8.23
CA THR A 29 -9.55 -21.76 -8.39
C THR A 29 -8.78 -20.61 -7.72
N GLN A 30 -8.18 -20.85 -6.57
CA GLN A 30 -7.33 -19.87 -5.90
C GLN A 30 -6.08 -19.53 -6.72
N LYS A 31 -5.37 -20.54 -7.23
CA LYS A 31 -4.21 -20.37 -8.11
C LYS A 31 -4.56 -19.62 -9.39
N GLU A 32 -5.72 -19.88 -9.98
CA GLU A 32 -6.17 -19.15 -11.17
C GLU A 32 -6.47 -17.68 -10.88
N LYS A 33 -7.11 -17.36 -9.74
CA LYS A 33 -7.34 -15.99 -9.29
C LYS A 33 -6.03 -15.26 -9.05
N GLU A 34 -5.09 -15.91 -8.39
CA GLU A 34 -3.76 -15.35 -8.12
C GLU A 34 -2.99 -15.09 -9.42
N ARG A 35 -3.00 -16.04 -10.35
CA ARG A 35 -2.38 -15.87 -11.67
C ARG A 35 -2.96 -14.67 -12.44
N ARG A 36 -4.29 -14.51 -12.45
CA ARG A 36 -4.94 -13.35 -13.08
C ARG A 36 -4.54 -12.03 -12.41
N ARG A 37 -4.44 -12.02 -11.09
CA ARG A 37 -3.98 -10.85 -10.33
C ARG A 37 -2.54 -10.48 -10.69
N LEU A 38 -1.64 -11.44 -10.70
CA LEU A 38 -0.24 -11.23 -11.09
C LEU A 38 -0.10 -10.74 -12.53
N GLN A 39 -0.90 -11.23 -13.47
CA GLN A 39 -0.91 -10.73 -14.86
C GLN A 39 -1.24 -9.24 -14.94
N ILE A 40 -2.10 -8.72 -14.06
CA ILE A 40 -2.41 -7.29 -14.00
C ILE A 40 -1.20 -6.52 -13.46
N TYR A 41 -0.58 -7.02 -12.40
CA TYR A 41 0.60 -6.41 -11.79
C TYR A 41 1.78 -6.36 -12.76
N ASP A 42 1.99 -7.43 -13.54
CA ASP A 42 3.03 -7.49 -14.57
C ASP A 42 2.81 -6.47 -15.69
N LYS A 43 1.55 -6.24 -16.10
CA LYS A 43 1.24 -5.20 -17.08
C LYS A 43 1.56 -3.79 -16.56
N ILE A 44 1.26 -3.52 -15.29
CA ILE A 44 1.58 -2.23 -14.67
C ILE A 44 3.10 -2.08 -14.53
N LEU A 45 3.78 -3.14 -14.10
CA LEU A 45 5.25 -3.18 -14.03
C LEU A 45 5.88 -2.91 -15.39
N THR A 46 5.37 -3.50 -16.46
CA THR A 46 5.86 -3.27 -17.83
C THR A 46 5.76 -1.79 -18.20
N ARG A 47 4.62 -1.15 -17.94
CA ARG A 47 4.46 0.30 -18.17
C ARG A 47 5.43 1.13 -17.33
N CYS A 48 5.66 0.72 -16.08
CA CYS A 48 6.62 1.35 -15.20
C CYS A 48 8.06 1.27 -15.77
N LEU A 49 8.47 0.08 -16.22
CA LEU A 49 9.79 -0.14 -16.83
C LEU A 49 9.95 0.63 -18.17
N GLU A 50 8.91 0.73 -18.98
CA GLU A 50 8.89 1.55 -20.18
C GLU A 50 9.10 3.03 -19.84
N LYS A 51 8.45 3.53 -18.79
CA LYS A 51 8.64 4.90 -18.31
C LYS A 51 10.09 5.15 -17.90
N ILE A 52 10.68 4.22 -17.13
CA ILE A 52 12.09 4.29 -16.72
C ILE A 52 13.00 4.34 -17.97
N LYS A 53 12.75 3.48 -18.95
CA LYS A 53 13.52 3.43 -20.17
C LYS A 53 13.46 4.74 -20.95
N VAL A 54 12.27 5.33 -21.08
CA VAL A 54 12.07 6.63 -21.75
C VAL A 54 12.80 7.75 -20.99
N SER A 55 12.69 7.81 -19.67
CA SER A 55 13.40 8.82 -18.87
C SER A 55 14.92 8.64 -18.93
N SER A 56 15.39 7.41 -18.87
CA SER A 56 16.83 7.12 -19.01
C SER A 56 17.39 7.53 -20.39
N SER A 57 16.61 7.40 -21.46
CA SER A 57 17.03 7.85 -22.81
C SER A 57 17.12 9.38 -22.94
N LYS A 58 16.51 10.12 -22.01
CA LYS A 58 16.58 11.60 -21.91
C LYS A 58 17.69 12.07 -20.95
N GLU A 59 18.58 11.16 -20.55
CA GLU A 59 19.63 11.42 -19.56
C GLU A 59 19.14 11.78 -18.16
N ASP A 60 17.84 11.54 -17.87
CA ASP A 60 17.30 11.69 -16.54
C ASP A 60 17.90 10.61 -15.61
N THR A 61 18.04 10.94 -14.34
CA THR A 61 18.55 10.05 -13.30
C THR A 61 17.46 9.49 -12.39
N PHE A 62 16.24 9.96 -12.57
CA PHE A 62 15.06 9.55 -11.84
C PHE A 62 13.80 9.76 -12.67
N CYS A 63 12.72 9.11 -12.29
CA CYS A 63 11.39 9.37 -12.83
C CYS A 63 10.31 9.20 -11.77
N PHE A 64 9.13 9.73 -12.06
CA PHE A 64 7.92 9.49 -11.30
C PHE A 64 6.98 8.61 -12.12
N PHE A 65 6.48 7.55 -11.51
CA PHE A 65 5.49 6.67 -12.10
C PHE A 65 4.19 6.80 -11.31
N GLU A 66 3.12 7.18 -11.99
CA GLU A 66 1.79 7.25 -11.42
C GLU A 66 1.11 5.88 -11.55
N MET A 67 0.63 5.36 -10.43
CA MET A 67 -0.07 4.08 -10.39
C MET A 67 -1.48 4.26 -10.98
N PRO A 68 -1.85 3.52 -12.02
CA PRO A 68 -3.19 3.63 -12.59
C PRO A 68 -4.23 3.05 -11.62
N GLU A 69 -5.31 3.77 -11.38
CA GLU A 69 -6.42 3.29 -10.54
C GLU A 69 -7.12 2.07 -11.17
N TYR A 70 -7.18 2.03 -12.49
CA TYR A 70 -7.76 0.93 -13.26
C TYR A 70 -7.06 0.76 -14.60
N ILE A 71 -7.21 -0.42 -15.18
CA ILE A 71 -6.75 -0.72 -16.54
C ILE A 71 -7.96 -1.11 -17.37
N ALA A 72 -8.20 -0.41 -18.47
CA ALA A 72 -9.31 -0.73 -19.38
C ALA A 72 -9.24 -2.20 -19.85
N GLY A 73 -10.36 -2.90 -19.75
CA GLY A 73 -10.45 -4.32 -20.13
C GLY A 73 -9.88 -5.31 -19.09
N MET A 74 -9.51 -4.85 -17.91
CA MET A 74 -9.02 -5.68 -16.81
C MET A 74 -9.93 -5.55 -15.59
N PRO A 75 -10.03 -6.61 -14.75
CA PRO A 75 -10.73 -6.51 -13.48
C PRO A 75 -10.01 -5.54 -12.53
N LEU A 76 -10.75 -5.00 -11.57
CA LEU A 76 -10.19 -4.19 -10.50
C LEU A 76 -9.15 -4.98 -9.70
N TYR A 77 -8.11 -4.32 -9.27
CA TYR A 77 -7.00 -4.90 -8.53
C TYR A 77 -6.73 -4.15 -7.22
N ASN A 78 -6.05 -4.80 -6.30
CA ASN A 78 -5.61 -4.17 -5.07
C ASN A 78 -4.37 -3.31 -5.34
N MET A 79 -4.54 -1.99 -5.30
CA MET A 79 -3.48 -1.02 -5.59
C MET A 79 -2.30 -1.13 -4.62
N THR A 80 -2.58 -1.33 -3.32
CA THR A 80 -1.54 -1.44 -2.30
C THR A 80 -0.67 -2.69 -2.51
N GLU A 81 -1.28 -3.83 -2.80
CA GLU A 81 -0.55 -5.05 -3.10
C GLU A 81 0.27 -4.93 -4.38
N CYS A 82 -0.31 -4.32 -5.43
CA CYS A 82 0.39 -4.06 -6.68
C CYS A 82 1.58 -3.13 -6.48
N LEU A 83 1.42 -2.08 -5.68
CA LEU A 83 2.48 -1.15 -5.33
C LEU A 83 3.64 -1.87 -4.63
N LEU A 84 3.35 -2.69 -3.61
CA LEU A 84 4.36 -3.48 -2.91
C LEU A 84 5.09 -4.44 -3.84
N TYR A 85 4.35 -5.10 -4.75
CA TYR A 85 4.92 -5.97 -5.78
C TYR A 85 5.91 -5.22 -6.67
N ILE A 86 5.52 -4.06 -7.20
CA ILE A 86 6.38 -3.23 -8.06
C ILE A 86 7.61 -2.73 -7.30
N LEU A 87 7.44 -2.22 -6.07
CA LEU A 87 8.55 -1.73 -5.27
C LEU A 87 9.58 -2.83 -4.98
N ASN A 88 9.14 -4.04 -4.69
CA ASN A 88 10.04 -5.17 -4.44
C ASN A 88 10.83 -5.53 -5.71
N ILE A 89 10.17 -5.68 -6.86
CA ILE A 89 10.85 -6.01 -8.11
C ILE A 89 11.83 -4.92 -8.55
N LEU A 90 11.46 -3.64 -8.38
CA LEU A 90 12.36 -2.53 -8.70
C LEU A 90 13.60 -2.53 -7.80
N LYS A 91 13.44 -2.81 -6.50
CA LYS A 91 14.57 -2.95 -5.57
C LYS A 91 15.48 -4.13 -5.93
N ASP A 92 14.89 -5.28 -6.27
CA ASP A 92 15.64 -6.47 -6.70
C ASP A 92 16.44 -6.20 -7.98
N LYS A 93 15.92 -5.36 -8.87
CA LYS A 93 16.62 -4.89 -10.07
C LYS A 93 17.66 -3.79 -9.78
N GLY A 94 17.81 -3.34 -8.54
CA GLY A 94 18.80 -2.36 -8.12
C GLY A 94 18.36 -0.90 -8.23
N PHE A 95 17.07 -0.62 -8.52
CA PHE A 95 16.52 0.72 -8.48
C PHE A 95 16.24 1.17 -7.04
N SER A 96 16.42 2.45 -6.76
CA SER A 96 15.89 3.07 -5.54
C SER A 96 14.47 3.50 -5.79
N ALA A 97 13.49 2.79 -5.23
CA ALA A 97 12.08 3.08 -5.42
C ALA A 97 11.41 3.41 -4.08
N ARG A 98 10.61 4.49 -4.05
CA ARG A 98 9.86 4.96 -2.88
C ARG A 98 8.45 5.35 -3.28
N TYR A 99 7.51 5.04 -2.41
CA TYR A 99 6.15 5.53 -2.54
C TYR A 99 6.07 7.00 -2.14
N VAL A 100 5.32 7.77 -2.90
CA VAL A 100 4.99 9.18 -2.65
C VAL A 100 3.47 9.32 -2.76
N ASP A 101 2.86 9.86 -1.75
CA ASP A 101 1.41 10.04 -1.67
C ASP A 101 0.92 11.16 -2.63
N PRO A 102 -0.25 11.05 -3.26
CA PRO A 102 -1.09 9.88 -3.50
C PRO A 102 -0.73 9.15 -4.80
N PHE A 103 -0.59 7.82 -4.79
CA PHE A 103 -0.45 6.95 -5.99
C PHE A 103 0.80 7.16 -6.86
N LEU A 104 1.81 7.85 -6.37
CA LEU A 104 3.04 8.16 -7.10
C LEU A 104 4.19 7.29 -6.59
N VAL A 105 5.02 6.78 -7.50
CA VAL A 105 6.25 6.07 -7.18
C VAL A 105 7.42 6.90 -7.69
N TYR A 106 8.30 7.34 -6.80
CA TYR A 106 9.58 7.92 -7.15
C TYR A 106 10.59 6.81 -7.38
N ILE A 107 11.25 6.80 -8.53
CA ILE A 107 12.21 5.78 -8.94
C ILE A 107 13.50 6.47 -9.36
N SER A 108 14.62 6.05 -8.81
CA SER A 108 15.94 6.59 -9.14
C SER A 108 16.94 5.45 -9.34
N TRP A 109 17.88 5.65 -10.27
CA TRP A 109 18.92 4.68 -10.63
C TRP A 109 20.36 5.24 -10.55
N ASN A 110 20.51 6.49 -10.10
CA ASN A 110 21.79 7.19 -10.04
C ASN A 110 22.47 7.14 -8.66
N PHE A 111 22.02 6.26 -7.74
CA PHE A 111 22.69 6.17 -6.45
C PHE A 111 23.76 5.09 -6.46
N PRO A 112 25.05 5.45 -6.26
CA PRO A 112 26.07 4.46 -5.94
C PRO A 112 25.61 3.73 -4.66
N LYS A 113 25.55 2.41 -4.72
CA LYS A 113 25.08 1.52 -3.65
C LYS A 113 25.77 1.72 -2.28
N ASN A 114 26.80 2.58 -2.20
CA ASN A 114 27.69 2.69 -1.05
C ASN A 114 27.60 4.00 -0.25
N ASN A 115 26.72 4.96 -0.57
CA ASN A 115 26.67 6.26 0.12
C ASN A 115 25.36 6.55 0.84
N PHE A 116 24.48 5.57 1.02
CA PHE A 116 23.53 5.65 2.11
C PHE A 116 24.20 5.16 3.43
N LYS A 117 25.26 5.81 3.88
CA LYS A 117 25.22 6.19 5.28
C LYS A 117 23.93 6.99 5.39
N MET A 118 22.86 6.35 5.86
CA MET A 118 21.82 7.10 6.54
C MET A 118 22.61 8.19 7.27
N LEU A 119 22.29 9.43 7.02
CA LEU A 119 22.47 10.42 8.03
C LEU A 119 21.63 9.89 9.19
N GLU A 120 22.22 9.00 9.98
CA GLU A 120 21.80 8.81 11.34
C GLU A 120 21.78 10.23 11.85
N ALA A 121 20.58 10.78 11.95
CA ALA A 121 20.39 12.00 12.71
C ALA A 121 21.21 11.76 13.99
N PRO A 122 22.17 12.63 14.31
CA PRO A 122 23.08 12.38 15.40
C PRO A 122 22.24 11.98 16.60
N ARG A 123 22.30 10.71 17.00
CA ARG A 123 21.62 10.19 18.20
C ARG A 123 22.27 10.74 19.45
N GLU A 124 23.23 11.66 19.26
CA GLU A 124 23.83 12.42 20.30
C GLU A 124 22.89 13.55 20.67
N SER A 125 22.39 13.46 21.84
CA SER A 125 21.78 14.52 22.65
C SER A 125 20.27 14.55 22.87
N VAL A 126 19.46 13.64 22.36
CA VAL A 126 18.05 13.63 22.80
C VAL A 126 17.92 13.14 24.26
N SER A 127 18.83 12.29 24.71
CA SER A 127 18.86 11.83 26.13
C SER A 127 19.47 12.86 27.09
N GLN A 128 20.32 13.78 26.60
CA GLN A 128 20.90 14.82 27.46
C GLN A 128 20.06 16.08 27.48
N THR A 129 19.29 16.39 26.45
CA THR A 129 18.44 17.58 26.40
C THR A 129 17.13 17.40 27.20
N MET A 130 16.67 16.15 27.42
CA MET A 130 15.48 15.92 28.25
C MET A 130 15.76 16.05 29.75
N SER A 131 17.00 15.91 30.22
CA SER A 131 17.33 16.11 31.63
C SER A 131 17.54 17.61 31.99
N SER A 132 17.72 18.48 30.99
CA SER A 132 17.88 19.93 31.21
C SER A 132 16.60 20.73 31.03
N LEU A 133 15.54 20.14 30.48
CA LEU A 133 14.21 20.73 30.46
C LEU A 133 13.55 20.52 31.82
N ARG A 134 14.09 21.17 32.86
CA ARG A 134 13.34 21.35 34.09
C ARG A 134 12.11 22.17 33.74
N TYR A 135 10.96 21.52 33.80
CA TYR A 135 9.66 22.18 33.81
C TYR A 135 9.71 23.25 34.94
N LYS A 136 9.75 24.50 34.56
CA LYS A 136 9.53 25.60 35.49
C LYS A 136 8.03 25.83 35.51
N PRO A 137 7.32 25.51 36.61
CA PRO A 137 5.93 25.88 36.73
C PRO A 137 5.82 27.40 36.62
N ILE A 138 4.89 27.84 35.79
CA ILE A 138 4.60 29.29 35.69
C ILE A 138 3.81 29.66 36.92
N GLU A 139 4.49 30.08 37.95
CA GLU A 139 3.90 30.38 39.26
C GLU A 139 2.99 31.64 39.27
N ASN A 140 2.94 32.36 38.15
CA ASN A 140 2.17 33.62 38.04
C ASN A 140 1.23 33.68 36.81
N TYR A 141 0.63 32.55 36.43
CA TYR A 141 -0.43 32.58 35.44
C TYR A 141 -1.72 33.11 36.06
N LYS A 142 -1.93 34.42 36.00
CA LYS A 142 -3.26 35.01 36.21
C LYS A 142 -4.02 34.86 34.91
N SER A 143 -5.02 34.01 34.94
CA SER A 143 -6.03 33.92 33.87
C SER A 143 -6.78 35.26 33.82
N ASP A 144 -6.46 36.09 32.86
CA ASP A 144 -7.27 37.27 32.58
C ASP A 144 -8.58 36.79 31.91
N ASN A 145 -9.61 36.65 32.75
CA ASN A 145 -10.99 36.31 32.33
C ASN A 145 -11.67 37.40 31.49
N ASN A 146 -10.93 38.40 31.01
CA ASN A 146 -11.48 39.55 30.26
C ASN A 146 -11.63 39.30 28.76
N PHE A 147 -11.38 38.08 28.27
CA PHE A 147 -11.47 37.82 26.82
C PHE A 147 -12.90 37.45 26.35
N LEU A 148 -13.86 37.23 27.26
CA LEU A 148 -15.18 36.69 26.91
C LEU A 148 -16.35 37.70 26.96
N PHE A 149 -16.16 38.96 27.32
CA PHE A 149 -17.21 39.99 27.38
C PHE A 149 -16.82 41.31 26.75
N ARG A 150 -16.45 41.33 25.47
CA ARG A 150 -16.65 42.52 24.66
C ARG A 150 -18.03 42.42 24.05
N LYS A 151 -19.00 43.06 24.72
CA LYS A 151 -20.31 43.32 24.13
C LYS A 151 -20.13 44.17 22.88
N LEU A 152 -20.80 43.75 21.83
CA LEU A 152 -21.17 44.52 20.65
C LEU A 152 -22.00 45.72 21.03
#